data_49d1ff52367690cb51a90fb0e73749f0
#
_entry.id   49d1ff52367690cb51a90fb0e73749f0
#
_cell.length_a   1.000
_cell.length_b   1.000
_cell.length_c   1.000
_cell.angle_alpha   90.00
_cell.angle_beta   90.00
_cell.angle_gamma   90.00
#
_symmetry.space_group_name_H-M   'P 1'
#
loop_
_entity.id
_entity.type
_entity.pdbx_description
1 polymer ?
#
loop_
_entity_poly.entity_id
_entity_poly.type
_entity_poly.pdbx_seq_one_letter_code
_entity_poly.pdbx_strand_id
1 'polypeptide(L)'
;SRGRFMGRRRFVRSWTRGAGDSILILLRSLPEYLLAFVGLLILGPSMLPAILALGIHNGAIIGHLLGRYTDEINLRVDASRGATLYFYEVLPRIYRQFLAFLFYRWEVILRETAILGILGIATLGFYIDSAFETFRFDVALSLILVSAALNMAVDQFARYLRRRLQLKTTPESL
;
A
#
# COMPACT_ATOMS: atom_id res chain seq x y z
N SER A 1 42.72 -18.82 -2.49
CA SER A 1 42.08 -17.64 -3.12
C SER A 1 40.54 -17.72 -3.23
N ARG A 2 39.86 -18.75 -2.71
CA ARG A 2 38.40 -18.90 -2.75
C ARG A 2 37.63 -18.10 -1.67
N GLY A 3 38.28 -17.65 -0.60
CA GLY A 3 37.60 -16.96 0.52
C GLY A 3 37.22 -15.50 0.27
N ARG A 4 37.92 -14.80 -0.63
CA ARG A 4 37.70 -13.35 -0.88
C ARG A 4 36.46 -13.02 -1.75
N PHE A 5 36.03 -13.95 -2.60
CA PHE A 5 34.86 -13.75 -3.47
C PHE A 5 33.54 -13.95 -2.74
N MET A 6 33.49 -14.74 -1.69
CA MET A 6 32.28 -15.00 -0.91
C MET A 6 31.88 -13.82 0.00
N GLY A 7 32.85 -13.09 0.54
CA GLY A 7 32.63 -11.92 1.39
C GLY A 7 32.02 -10.73 0.64
N ARG A 8 32.46 -10.50 -0.61
CA ARG A 8 32.00 -9.37 -1.44
C ARG A 8 30.55 -9.53 -1.88
N ARG A 9 30.10 -10.75 -2.18
CA ARG A 9 28.70 -11.01 -2.55
C ARG A 9 27.73 -10.90 -1.36
N ARG A 10 28.14 -11.29 -0.16
CA ARG A 10 27.36 -11.09 1.06
C ARG A 10 27.26 -9.60 1.42
N PHE A 11 28.35 -8.86 1.29
CA PHE A 11 28.40 -7.43 1.60
C PHE A 11 27.51 -6.60 0.65
N VAL A 12 27.58 -6.82 -0.67
CA VAL A 12 26.74 -6.15 -1.66
C VAL A 12 25.27 -6.51 -1.47
N ARG A 13 24.94 -7.77 -1.15
CA ARG A 13 23.57 -8.23 -0.90
C ARG A 13 23.00 -7.67 0.42
N SER A 14 23.83 -7.40 1.41
CA SER A 14 23.45 -6.71 2.65
C SER A 14 23.18 -5.23 2.42
N TRP A 15 24.02 -4.58 1.60
CA TRP A 15 23.87 -3.16 1.27
C TRP A 15 22.62 -2.87 0.41
N THR A 16 22.37 -3.69 -0.59
CA THR A 16 21.18 -3.52 -1.45
C THR A 16 19.88 -3.81 -0.69
N ARG A 17 19.89 -4.76 0.27
CA ARG A 17 18.76 -4.97 1.17
C ARG A 17 18.58 -3.78 2.12
N GLY A 18 19.64 -3.32 2.79
CA GLY A 18 19.57 -2.18 3.68
C GLY A 18 19.16 -0.89 2.98
N ALA A 19 19.61 -0.62 1.76
CA ALA A 19 19.20 0.52 0.97
C ALA A 19 17.72 0.39 0.53
N GLY A 20 17.29 -0.79 0.09
CA GLY A 20 15.89 -1.04 -0.26
C GLY A 20 14.95 -0.86 0.93
N ASP A 21 15.31 -1.43 2.07
CA ASP A 21 14.54 -1.28 3.31
C ASP A 21 14.48 0.19 3.76
N SER A 22 15.58 0.93 3.66
CA SER A 22 15.63 2.35 4.00
C SER A 22 14.73 3.19 3.09
N ILE A 23 14.73 2.91 1.79
CA ILE A 23 13.84 3.59 0.82
C ILE A 23 12.37 3.27 1.13
N LEU A 24 12.04 2.02 1.40
CA LEU A 24 10.67 1.63 1.76
C LEU A 24 10.22 2.28 3.07
N ILE A 25 11.11 2.39 4.07
CA ILE A 25 10.83 3.08 5.32
C ILE A 25 10.59 4.56 5.07
N LEU A 26 11.43 5.21 4.26
CA LEU A 26 11.28 6.62 3.91
C LEU A 26 9.94 6.87 3.19
N LEU A 27 9.63 6.08 2.16
CA LEU A 27 8.39 6.23 1.37
C LEU A 27 7.13 6.01 2.21
N ARG A 28 7.14 5.04 3.13
CA ARG A 28 6.00 4.82 4.03
C ARG A 28 5.89 5.86 5.13
N SER A 29 6.99 6.54 5.50
CA SER A 29 7.00 7.58 6.53
C SER A 29 6.48 8.92 6.03
N LEU A 30 6.51 9.13 4.70
CA LEU A 30 5.93 10.30 4.08
C LEU A 30 4.41 10.09 3.95
N PRO A 31 3.59 11.01 4.47
CA PRO A 31 2.15 10.96 4.26
C PRO A 31 1.81 11.02 2.76
N GLU A 32 0.81 10.26 2.33
CA GLU A 32 0.40 10.16 0.93
C GLU A 32 -0.02 11.51 0.33
N TYR A 33 -0.60 12.40 1.14
CA TYR A 33 -1.00 13.74 0.67
C TYR A 33 0.21 14.63 0.32
N LEU A 34 1.35 14.47 1.03
CA LEU A 34 2.60 15.18 0.66
C LEU A 34 3.14 14.67 -0.68
N LEU A 35 3.11 13.37 -0.89
CA LEU A 35 3.50 12.76 -2.17
C LEU A 35 2.58 13.22 -3.31
N ALA A 36 1.27 13.30 -3.05
CA ALA A 36 0.30 13.79 -4.00
C ALA A 36 0.52 15.28 -4.32
N PHE A 37 0.81 16.10 -3.30
CA PHE A 37 1.10 17.52 -3.47
C PHE A 37 2.36 17.77 -4.32
N VAL A 38 3.45 17.06 -4.02
CA VAL A 38 4.67 17.12 -4.85
C VAL A 38 4.37 16.63 -6.27
N GLY A 39 3.58 15.57 -6.40
CA GLY A 39 3.13 15.07 -7.68
C GLY A 39 2.33 16.11 -8.49
N LEU A 40 1.43 16.86 -7.85
CA LEU A 40 0.69 17.97 -8.47
C LEU A 40 1.59 19.06 -9.00
N LEU A 41 2.65 19.41 -8.26
CA LEU A 41 3.62 20.43 -8.70
C LEU A 41 4.41 20.02 -9.94
N ILE A 42 4.67 18.70 -10.09
CA ILE A 42 5.50 18.18 -11.19
C ILE A 42 4.63 17.81 -12.41
N LEU A 43 3.50 17.15 -12.19
CA LEU A 43 2.65 16.56 -13.23
C LEU A 43 1.45 17.45 -13.59
N GLY A 44 1.22 18.51 -12.81
CA GLY A 44 0.03 19.36 -12.97
C GLY A 44 -1.25 18.78 -12.39
N PRO A 45 -2.36 19.56 -12.43
CA PRO A 45 -3.65 19.19 -11.85
C PRO A 45 -4.31 18.06 -12.66
N SER A 46 -4.15 16.83 -12.19
CA SER A 46 -4.74 15.62 -12.78
C SER A 46 -4.96 14.55 -11.73
N MET A 47 -5.55 13.42 -12.09
CA MET A 47 -5.67 12.27 -11.19
C MET A 47 -4.37 11.47 -11.01
N LEU A 48 -3.40 11.63 -11.93
CA LEU A 48 -2.14 10.89 -11.90
C LEU A 48 -1.34 11.08 -10.61
N PRO A 49 -1.16 12.29 -10.07
CA PRO A 49 -0.49 12.50 -8.79
C PRO A 49 -1.08 11.69 -7.64
N ALA A 50 -2.41 11.63 -7.55
CA ALA A 50 -3.10 10.85 -6.52
C ALA A 50 -2.84 9.36 -6.67
N ILE A 51 -2.99 8.84 -7.90
CA ILE A 51 -2.78 7.41 -8.18
C ILE A 51 -1.34 7.01 -7.86
N LEU A 52 -0.37 7.82 -8.27
CA LEU A 52 1.05 7.55 -8.00
C LEU A 52 1.37 7.66 -6.51
N ALA A 53 0.88 8.69 -5.83
CA ALA A 53 1.12 8.88 -4.39
C ALA A 53 0.56 7.72 -3.58
N LEU A 54 -0.72 7.36 -3.80
CA LEU A 54 -1.36 6.23 -3.12
C LEU A 54 -0.69 4.90 -3.48
N GLY A 55 -0.35 4.70 -4.76
CA GLY A 55 0.31 3.48 -5.22
C GLY A 55 1.70 3.30 -4.60
N ILE A 56 2.53 4.33 -4.61
CA ILE A 56 3.89 4.30 -4.05
C ILE A 56 3.83 4.12 -2.53
N HIS A 57 3.02 4.92 -1.83
CA HIS A 57 2.90 4.87 -0.37
C HIS A 57 2.39 3.50 0.10
N ASN A 58 1.27 3.03 -0.45
CA ASN A 58 0.68 1.75 -0.07
C ASN A 58 1.53 0.56 -0.53
N GLY A 59 2.14 0.66 -1.71
CA GLY A 59 3.09 -0.34 -2.20
C GLY A 59 4.31 -0.48 -1.30
N ALA A 60 4.85 0.63 -0.79
CA ALA A 60 5.96 0.62 0.16
C ALA A 60 5.58 -0.04 1.49
N ILE A 61 4.38 0.24 2.02
CA ILE A 61 3.88 -0.41 3.25
C ILE A 61 3.74 -1.92 3.05
N ILE A 62 3.06 -2.35 1.99
CA ILE A 62 2.85 -3.76 1.69
C ILE A 62 4.18 -4.46 1.46
N GLY A 63 5.07 -3.86 0.66
CA GLY A 63 6.39 -4.41 0.36
C GLY A 63 7.25 -4.59 1.60
N HIS A 64 7.26 -3.61 2.51
CA HIS A 64 7.97 -3.70 3.78
C HIS A 64 7.43 -4.82 4.68
N LEU A 65 6.10 -4.91 4.82
CA LEU A 65 5.46 -5.96 5.61
C LEU A 65 5.75 -7.36 5.05
N LEU A 66 5.61 -7.53 3.73
CA LEU A 66 5.88 -8.81 3.08
C LEU A 66 7.37 -9.19 3.16
N GLY A 67 8.27 -8.22 3.09
CA GLY A 67 9.71 -8.44 3.29
C GLY A 67 9.98 -9.08 4.64
N ARG A 68 9.41 -8.54 5.72
CA ARG A 68 9.54 -9.11 7.08
C ARG A 68 8.98 -10.54 7.17
N TYR A 69 7.80 -10.79 6.60
CA TYR A 69 7.24 -12.15 6.56
C TYR A 69 8.12 -13.14 5.79
N THR A 70 8.76 -12.68 4.72
CA THR A 70 9.66 -13.53 3.93
C THR A 70 10.90 -13.93 4.74
N ASP A 71 11.39 -13.05 5.59
CA ASP A 71 12.55 -13.33 6.45
C ASP A 71 12.23 -14.35 7.57
N GLU A 72 10.98 -14.45 7.99
CA GLU A 72 10.49 -15.41 9.01
C GLU A 72 10.17 -16.80 8.44
N ILE A 73 10.07 -16.95 7.10
CA ILE A 73 9.76 -18.23 6.48
C ILE A 73 10.97 -19.16 6.52
N ASN A 74 10.80 -20.32 7.16
CA ASN A 74 11.77 -21.42 7.07
C ASN A 74 11.74 -22.03 5.66
N LEU A 75 12.72 -21.67 4.85
CA LEU A 75 12.91 -22.22 3.51
C LEU A 75 13.38 -23.68 3.58
N ARG A 76 12.96 -24.50 2.60
CA ARG A 76 13.45 -25.87 2.49
C ARG A 76 14.97 -25.89 2.22
N VAL A 77 15.64 -26.90 2.75
CA VAL A 77 17.10 -27.07 2.57
C VAL A 77 17.49 -27.18 1.09
N ASP A 78 16.62 -27.77 0.26
CA ASP A 78 16.79 -27.96 -1.18
C ASP A 78 16.14 -26.85 -2.02
N ALA A 79 15.80 -25.71 -1.39
CA ALA A 79 15.13 -24.62 -2.10
C ALA A 79 15.99 -24.13 -3.28
N SER A 80 15.35 -23.99 -4.45
CA SER A 80 15.99 -23.42 -5.64
C SER A 80 16.44 -21.97 -5.36
N ARG A 81 17.37 -21.45 -6.16
CA ARG A 81 17.93 -20.12 -5.95
C ARG A 81 17.37 -19.11 -6.96
N GLY A 82 17.27 -17.84 -6.54
CA GLY A 82 16.86 -16.75 -7.44
C GLY A 82 15.36 -16.61 -7.60
N ALA A 83 14.90 -16.23 -8.79
CA ALA A 83 13.50 -15.98 -9.08
C ALA A 83 12.59 -17.21 -8.85
N THR A 84 13.09 -18.40 -9.16
CA THR A 84 12.37 -19.67 -8.99
C THR A 84 12.01 -19.92 -7.52
N LEU A 85 12.93 -19.67 -6.58
CA LEU A 85 12.66 -19.72 -5.15
C LEU A 85 11.48 -18.82 -4.79
N TYR A 86 11.51 -17.59 -5.30
CA TYR A 86 10.52 -16.59 -4.96
C TYR A 86 9.12 -16.97 -5.46
N PHE A 87 9.00 -17.36 -6.73
CA PHE A 87 7.71 -17.67 -7.34
C PHE A 87 7.10 -19.00 -6.87
N TYR A 88 7.91 -20.03 -6.65
CA TYR A 88 7.40 -21.37 -6.35
C TYR A 88 7.37 -21.72 -4.85
N GLU A 89 8.19 -21.07 -4.02
CA GLU A 89 8.21 -21.38 -2.59
C GLU A 89 7.74 -20.22 -1.70
N VAL A 90 8.24 -19.00 -1.93
CA VAL A 90 7.93 -17.85 -1.09
C VAL A 90 6.53 -17.34 -1.39
N LEU A 91 6.24 -17.01 -2.65
CA LEU A 91 4.99 -16.39 -3.05
C LEU A 91 3.74 -17.21 -2.67
N PRO A 92 3.66 -18.54 -2.88
CA PRO A 92 2.49 -19.31 -2.46
C PRO A 92 2.25 -19.29 -0.95
N ARG A 93 3.32 -19.21 -0.16
CA ARG A 93 3.23 -19.20 1.31
C ARG A 93 2.76 -17.85 1.84
N ILE A 94 3.20 -16.73 1.24
CA ILE A 94 2.83 -15.38 1.66
C ILE A 94 1.57 -14.87 0.97
N TYR A 95 1.05 -15.58 -0.05
CA TYR A 95 -0.05 -15.12 -0.89
C TYR A 95 -1.31 -14.77 -0.09
N ARG A 96 -1.68 -15.62 0.88
CA ARG A 96 -2.83 -15.36 1.76
C ARG A 96 -2.63 -14.07 2.56
N GLN A 97 -1.44 -13.88 3.11
CA GLN A 97 -1.11 -12.70 3.91
C GLN A 97 -1.07 -11.44 3.04
N PHE A 98 -0.52 -11.56 1.83
CA PHE A 98 -0.54 -10.49 0.83
C PHE A 98 -1.98 -10.05 0.53
N LEU A 99 -2.89 -10.98 0.23
CA LEU A 99 -4.29 -10.67 -0.03
C LEU A 99 -4.97 -10.03 1.18
N ALA A 100 -4.70 -10.51 2.39
CA ALA A 100 -5.25 -9.93 3.61
C ALA A 100 -4.84 -8.46 3.77
N PHE A 101 -3.55 -8.13 3.56
CA PHE A 101 -3.06 -6.76 3.57
C PHE A 101 -3.62 -5.92 2.44
N LEU A 102 -3.69 -6.47 1.23
CA LEU A 102 -4.24 -5.77 0.08
C LEU A 102 -5.69 -5.33 0.33
N PHE A 103 -6.55 -6.22 0.83
CA PHE A 103 -7.94 -5.88 1.15
C PHE A 103 -8.07 -4.91 2.32
N TYR A 104 -7.20 -5.02 3.32
CA TYR A 104 -7.16 -4.05 4.40
C TYR A 104 -6.74 -2.66 3.89
N ARG A 105 -5.68 -2.58 3.10
CA ARG A 105 -5.21 -1.29 2.54
C ARG A 105 -6.20 -0.71 1.54
N TRP A 106 -6.91 -1.52 0.78
CA TRP A 106 -7.96 -1.03 -0.11
C TRP A 106 -9.02 -0.22 0.63
N GLU A 107 -9.51 -0.72 1.75
CA GLU A 107 -10.46 0.01 2.60
C GLU A 107 -9.86 1.35 3.08
N VAL A 108 -8.59 1.35 3.50
CA VAL A 108 -7.89 2.55 3.98
C VAL A 108 -7.70 3.56 2.84
N ILE A 109 -7.27 3.13 1.65
CA ILE A 109 -7.06 3.97 0.47
C ILE A 109 -8.34 4.74 0.10
N LEU A 110 -9.50 4.12 0.18
CA LEU A 110 -10.76 4.79 -0.13
C LEU A 110 -11.04 5.96 0.81
N ARG A 111 -10.65 5.86 2.07
CA ARG A 111 -10.77 6.99 3.02
C ARG A 111 -9.70 8.07 2.74
N GLU A 112 -8.49 7.66 2.42
CA GLU A 112 -7.39 8.56 2.07
C GLU A 112 -7.71 9.39 0.82
N THR A 113 -8.45 8.85 -0.16
CA THR A 113 -8.85 9.59 -1.37
C THR A 113 -9.73 10.80 -1.09
N ALA A 114 -10.49 10.81 -0.01
CA ALA A 114 -11.30 11.96 0.38
C ALA A 114 -10.43 13.19 0.73
N ILE A 115 -9.30 12.96 1.41
CA ILE A 115 -8.35 14.03 1.78
C ILE A 115 -7.69 14.63 0.54
N LEU A 116 -7.42 13.82 -0.49
CA LEU A 116 -6.82 14.29 -1.74
C LEU A 116 -7.74 15.27 -2.50
N GLY A 117 -9.04 15.24 -2.23
CA GLY A 117 -9.99 16.19 -2.77
C GLY A 117 -9.68 17.64 -2.35
N ILE A 118 -9.27 17.85 -1.11
CA ILE A 118 -8.90 19.18 -0.58
C ILE A 118 -7.68 19.76 -1.33
N LEU A 119 -6.83 18.90 -1.91
CA LEU A 119 -5.70 19.31 -2.75
C LEU A 119 -6.11 19.68 -4.19
N GLY A 120 -7.40 19.69 -4.50
CA GLY A 120 -7.92 20.02 -5.84
C GLY A 120 -7.91 18.83 -6.82
N ILE A 121 -7.70 17.61 -6.33
CA ILE A 121 -7.81 16.40 -7.16
C ILE A 121 -9.27 15.98 -7.21
N ALA A 122 -9.83 15.77 -8.42
CA ALA A 122 -11.23 15.43 -8.65
C ALA A 122 -11.64 14.08 -8.05
N THR A 123 -11.83 14.04 -6.73
CA THR A 123 -12.35 12.93 -5.94
C THR A 123 -13.69 13.31 -5.33
N LEU A 124 -14.39 12.39 -4.67
CA LEU A 124 -15.63 12.73 -3.93
C LEU A 124 -15.39 13.85 -2.92
N GLY A 125 -14.22 13.88 -2.26
CA GLY A 125 -13.84 14.93 -1.34
C GLY A 125 -13.76 16.31 -1.99
N PHE A 126 -13.25 16.40 -3.22
CA PHE A 126 -13.23 17.64 -4.00
C PHE A 126 -14.65 18.20 -4.27
N TYR A 127 -15.59 17.33 -4.67
CA TYR A 127 -16.95 17.76 -4.92
C TYR A 127 -17.70 18.16 -3.64
N ILE A 128 -17.39 17.50 -2.52
CA ILE A 128 -17.93 17.89 -1.20
C ILE A 128 -17.41 19.28 -0.82
N ASP A 129 -16.10 19.50 -0.92
CA ASP A 129 -15.45 20.77 -0.61
C ASP A 129 -16.00 21.91 -1.49
N SER A 130 -16.08 21.71 -2.79
CA SER A 130 -16.66 22.65 -3.75
C SER A 130 -18.14 22.96 -3.45
N ALA A 131 -18.91 21.98 -2.99
CA ALA A 131 -20.30 22.21 -2.59
C ALA A 131 -20.39 23.07 -1.33
N PHE A 132 -19.47 22.94 -0.38
CA PHE A 132 -19.38 23.82 0.79
C PHE A 132 -18.98 25.26 0.39
N GLU A 133 -17.98 25.41 -0.47
CA GLU A 133 -17.52 26.71 -0.96
C GLU A 133 -18.65 27.48 -1.70
N THR A 134 -19.53 26.76 -2.40
CA THR A 134 -20.68 27.33 -3.11
C THR A 134 -21.96 27.40 -2.29
N PHE A 135 -21.91 27.15 -0.97
CA PHE A 135 -23.04 27.15 -0.03
C PHE A 135 -24.18 26.18 -0.42
N ARG A 136 -23.89 25.13 -1.18
CA ARG A 136 -24.85 24.10 -1.58
C ARG A 136 -24.82 22.93 -0.60
N PHE A 137 -25.33 23.19 0.60
CA PHE A 137 -25.29 22.22 1.71
C PHE A 137 -26.13 20.96 1.44
N ASP A 138 -27.19 21.07 0.65
CA ASP A 138 -28.01 19.96 0.18
C ASP A 138 -27.19 18.96 -0.65
N VAL A 139 -26.40 19.47 -1.59
CA VAL A 139 -25.48 18.66 -2.41
C VAL A 139 -24.35 18.10 -1.57
N ALA A 140 -23.74 18.91 -0.70
CA ALA A 140 -22.66 18.45 0.19
C ALA A 140 -23.12 17.28 1.07
N LEU A 141 -24.31 17.42 1.69
CA LEU A 141 -24.89 16.36 2.54
C LEU A 141 -25.15 15.07 1.72
N SER A 142 -25.69 15.19 0.53
CA SER A 142 -25.95 14.05 -0.36
C SER A 142 -24.66 13.33 -0.72
N LEU A 143 -23.59 14.06 -1.07
CA LEU A 143 -22.29 13.50 -1.40
C LEU A 143 -21.62 12.83 -0.19
N ILE A 144 -21.77 13.40 1.01
CA ILE A 144 -21.27 12.80 2.26
C ILE A 144 -21.98 11.45 2.51
N LEU A 145 -23.31 11.41 2.36
CA LEU A 145 -24.08 10.18 2.54
C LEU A 145 -23.69 9.10 1.52
N VAL A 146 -23.51 9.49 0.24
CA VAL A 146 -23.03 8.57 -0.80
C VAL A 146 -21.62 8.06 -0.49
N SER A 147 -20.73 8.94 -0.05
CA SER A 147 -19.38 8.56 0.34
C SER A 147 -19.37 7.58 1.53
N ALA A 148 -20.20 7.85 2.55
CA ALA A 148 -20.36 6.96 3.70
C ALA A 148 -20.92 5.58 3.28
N ALA A 149 -21.94 5.56 2.43
CA ALA A 149 -22.54 4.33 1.91
C ALA A 149 -21.51 3.50 1.09
N LEU A 150 -20.74 4.17 0.23
CA LEU A 150 -19.66 3.54 -0.54
C LEU A 150 -18.60 2.92 0.37
N ASN A 151 -18.12 3.67 1.37
CA ASN A 151 -17.13 3.17 2.33
C ASN A 151 -17.67 1.96 3.11
N MET A 152 -18.94 2.01 3.57
CA MET A 152 -19.57 0.86 4.24
C MET A 152 -19.70 -0.36 3.31
N ALA A 153 -20.08 -0.16 2.06
CA ALA A 153 -20.18 -1.24 1.09
C ALA A 153 -18.85 -1.92 0.84
N VAL A 154 -17.79 -1.12 0.63
CA VAL A 154 -16.43 -1.65 0.41
C VAL A 154 -15.89 -2.37 1.64
N ASP A 155 -16.10 -1.82 2.84
CA ASP A 155 -15.69 -2.47 4.08
C ASP A 155 -16.43 -3.81 4.29
N GLN A 156 -17.73 -3.87 4.04
CA GLN A 156 -18.49 -5.12 4.10
C GLN A 156 -17.98 -6.14 3.07
N PHE A 157 -17.72 -5.69 1.84
CA PHE A 157 -17.18 -6.53 0.77
C PHE A 157 -15.79 -7.06 1.12
N ALA A 158 -14.90 -6.19 1.62
CA ALA A 158 -13.55 -6.59 2.06
C ALA A 158 -13.60 -7.60 3.22
N ARG A 159 -14.51 -7.41 4.20
CA ARG A 159 -14.74 -8.38 5.28
C ARG A 159 -15.28 -9.70 4.76
N TYR A 160 -16.23 -9.67 3.84
CA TYR A 160 -16.77 -10.88 3.21
C TYR A 160 -15.68 -11.69 2.51
N LEU A 161 -14.84 -11.03 1.69
CA LEU A 161 -13.72 -11.68 0.99
C LEU A 161 -12.69 -12.27 1.96
N ARG A 162 -12.30 -11.52 2.99
CA ARG A 162 -11.36 -12.00 4.02
C ARG A 162 -11.89 -13.26 4.72
N ARG A 163 -13.19 -13.29 5.07
CA ARG A 163 -13.82 -14.43 5.70
C ARG A 163 -13.87 -15.64 4.74
N ARG A 164 -14.27 -15.43 3.50
CA ARG A 164 -14.38 -16.50 2.50
C ARG A 164 -13.03 -17.12 2.14
N LEU A 165 -11.98 -16.30 2.09
CA LEU A 165 -10.62 -16.76 1.81
C LEU A 165 -9.89 -17.26 3.06
N GLN A 166 -10.54 -17.28 4.23
CA GLN A 166 -9.94 -17.66 5.53
C GLN A 166 -8.64 -16.90 5.83
N LEU A 167 -8.61 -15.63 5.46
CA LEU A 167 -7.45 -14.77 5.69
C LEU A 167 -7.42 -14.35 7.16
N LYS A 168 -6.43 -14.82 7.91
CA LYS A 168 -6.17 -14.37 9.27
C LYS A 168 -5.48 -13.01 9.22
N THR A 169 -6.19 -11.96 9.57
CA THR A 169 -5.62 -10.66 9.91
C THR A 169 -5.44 -10.61 11.42
N THR A 170 -4.55 -11.39 11.97
CA THR A 170 -4.15 -11.21 13.36
C THR A 170 -2.89 -10.35 13.36
N PRO A 171 -2.95 -9.11 13.82
CA PRO A 171 -1.76 -8.38 14.21
C PRO A 171 -1.41 -8.86 15.63
N GLU A 172 -1.00 -10.10 15.78
CA GLU A 172 -0.28 -10.53 16.98
C GLU A 172 1.19 -10.23 16.73
N SER A 173 1.70 -9.30 17.48
CA SER A 173 3.07 -8.76 17.57
C SER A 173 3.36 -7.54 16.65
N LEU A 174 2.86 -6.40 17.03
CA LEU A 174 3.59 -5.14 16.88
C LEU A 174 4.09 -4.69 18.24
#